data_2b89347c02d3e4c6093736d15f57d569
#
_entry.id   2b89347c02d3e4c6093736d15f57d569
#
_cell.length_a   1.000
_cell.length_b   1.000
_cell.length_c   1.000
_cell.angle_alpha   90.00
_cell.angle_beta   90.00
_cell.angle_gamma   90.00
#
_symmetry.space_group_name_H-M   'P 1'
#
loop_
_entity.id
_entity.type
_entity.pdbx_description
1 polymer ?
#
loop_
_entity_poly.entity_id
_entity_poly.type
_entity_poly.pdbx_seq_one_letter_code
_entity_poly.pdbx_strand_id
1 'polypeptide(L)'
;SLFMNVRISDIEPFYFTLMLNFVLTGIVCFLLLKAFCPHWTLGLKFKGTWQGLKKYGLAGIIALIVSSFAFYIGLQPFDYLPTFEKTLIEGFIYYIGVGIIEELYVRGLILNIIEKLFRNSRNAILWAVVISSVLFGLGHVFGALGSSPLTIVSKVTWTIGLGLYWGSLYKKTNNLWVPIILHIVMDFCGVPFCFSTTNNYPTISLIIILPVYILLGVYGLSILIKKEAHLEL
;
A
#
# COMPACT_ATOMS: atom_id res chain seq x y z
N SER A 1 -18.44 -0.42 -24.66
CA SER A 1 -17.40 0.43 -24.05
C SER A 1 -17.66 0.48 -22.53
N LEU A 2 -16.74 -0.08 -21.74
CA LEU A 2 -16.92 -0.29 -20.30
C LEU A 2 -16.93 1.02 -19.47
N PHE A 3 -16.59 2.18 -20.02
CA PHE A 3 -16.37 3.42 -19.27
C PHE A 3 -17.07 4.66 -19.85
N MET A 4 -18.04 4.51 -20.76
CA MET A 4 -18.56 5.66 -21.51
C MET A 4 -19.78 6.37 -20.91
N ASN A 5 -20.30 5.95 -19.77
CA ASN A 5 -21.51 6.54 -19.18
C ASN A 5 -21.32 7.35 -17.89
N VAL A 6 -20.09 7.42 -17.35
CA VAL A 6 -19.82 8.20 -16.13
C VAL A 6 -19.23 9.55 -16.53
N ARG A 7 -19.92 10.64 -16.14
CA ARG A 7 -19.42 12.00 -16.30
C ARG A 7 -18.65 12.41 -15.04
N ILE A 8 -17.73 13.36 -15.17
CA ILE A 8 -17.01 13.91 -14.01
C ILE A 8 -17.99 14.50 -12.97
N SER A 9 -19.13 15.04 -13.45
CA SER A 9 -20.22 15.54 -12.56
C SER A 9 -20.90 14.46 -11.74
N ASP A 10 -20.75 13.19 -12.07
CA ASP A 10 -21.38 12.06 -11.39
C ASP A 10 -20.52 11.54 -10.24
N ILE A 11 -19.23 11.97 -10.18
CA ILE A 11 -18.27 11.62 -9.15
C ILE A 11 -18.56 12.47 -7.90
N GLU A 12 -18.61 11.83 -6.74
CA GLU A 12 -18.80 12.52 -5.47
C GLU A 12 -17.66 13.50 -5.19
N PRO A 13 -17.92 14.81 -5.02
CA PRO A 13 -16.87 15.82 -4.75
C PRO A 13 -16.00 15.49 -3.55
N PHE A 14 -16.52 14.69 -2.62
CA PHE A 14 -15.83 14.21 -1.43
C PHE A 14 -14.54 13.45 -1.77
N TYR A 15 -14.54 12.59 -2.79
CA TYR A 15 -13.34 11.82 -3.17
C TYR A 15 -12.25 12.73 -3.75
N PHE A 16 -12.59 13.73 -4.56
CA PHE A 16 -11.62 14.71 -5.04
C PHE A 16 -11.05 15.55 -3.89
N THR A 17 -11.88 15.93 -2.94
CA THR A 17 -11.44 16.70 -1.77
C THR A 17 -10.47 15.88 -0.92
N LEU A 18 -10.78 14.60 -0.65
CA LEU A 18 -9.89 13.71 0.09
C LEU A 18 -8.57 13.49 -0.64
N MET A 19 -8.60 13.16 -1.93
CA MET A 19 -7.40 12.98 -2.74
C MET A 19 -6.53 14.23 -2.69
N LEU A 20 -7.13 15.41 -2.91
CA LEU A 20 -6.40 16.68 -2.88
C LEU A 20 -5.77 16.94 -1.50
N ASN A 21 -6.51 16.72 -0.41
CA ASN A 21 -5.98 16.86 0.95
C ASN A 21 -4.80 15.93 1.20
N PHE A 22 -4.88 14.66 0.80
CA PHE A 22 -3.79 13.71 0.95
C PHE A 22 -2.56 14.10 0.12
N VAL A 23 -2.76 14.52 -1.13
CA VAL A 23 -1.67 14.97 -1.99
C VAL A 23 -1.01 16.24 -1.44
N LEU A 24 -1.80 17.23 -1.00
CA LEU A 24 -1.27 18.46 -0.39
C LEU A 24 -0.51 18.16 0.91
N THR A 25 -1.05 17.29 1.76
CA THR A 25 -0.37 16.84 2.98
C THR A 25 0.94 16.12 2.63
N GLY A 26 0.94 15.29 1.59
CA GLY A 26 2.14 14.63 1.07
C GLY A 26 3.19 15.63 0.58
N ILE A 27 2.78 16.68 -0.13
CA ILE A 27 3.68 17.76 -0.57
C ILE A 27 4.26 18.48 0.65
N VAL A 28 3.45 18.85 1.63
CA VAL A 28 3.93 19.48 2.87
C VAL A 28 4.93 18.56 3.59
N CYS A 29 4.61 17.30 3.74
CA CYS A 29 5.52 16.30 4.32
C CYS A 29 6.85 16.24 3.55
N PHE A 30 6.80 16.22 2.22
CA PHE A 30 7.99 16.23 1.37
C PHE A 30 8.84 17.52 1.54
N LEU A 31 8.19 18.68 1.59
CA LEU A 31 8.88 19.96 1.79
C LEU A 31 9.54 20.03 3.18
N LEU A 32 8.86 19.57 4.23
CA LEU A 32 9.43 19.47 5.57
C LEU A 32 10.62 18.50 5.61
N LEU A 33 10.51 17.35 4.96
CA LEU A 33 11.63 16.42 4.82
C LEU A 33 12.84 17.06 4.15
N LYS A 34 12.63 17.82 3.09
CA LYS A 34 13.70 18.55 2.38
C LYS A 34 14.30 19.68 3.22
N ALA A 35 13.49 20.39 4.01
CA ALA A 35 13.97 21.44 4.91
C ALA A 35 14.84 20.88 6.04
N PHE A 36 14.41 19.78 6.68
CA PHE A 36 15.12 19.20 7.84
C PHE A 36 16.17 18.15 7.46
N CYS A 37 16.03 17.50 6.31
CA CYS A 37 16.92 16.45 5.84
C CYS A 37 17.28 16.65 4.36
N PRO A 38 17.98 17.76 3.98
CA PRO A 38 18.21 18.14 2.58
C PRO A 38 18.99 17.08 1.79
N HIS A 39 19.83 16.27 2.47
CA HIS A 39 20.65 15.24 1.85
C HIS A 39 19.89 13.93 1.58
N TRP A 40 18.64 13.79 2.05
CA TRP A 40 17.87 12.59 1.81
C TRP A 40 17.31 12.57 0.40
N THR A 41 17.66 11.54 -0.35
CA THR A 41 17.06 11.25 -1.65
C THR A 41 15.96 10.23 -1.45
N LEU A 42 14.71 10.62 -1.78
CA LEU A 42 13.55 9.71 -1.68
C LEU A 42 13.40 8.82 -2.91
N GLY A 43 14.30 8.96 -3.89
CA GLY A 43 14.20 8.20 -5.13
C GLY A 43 12.94 8.53 -5.95
N LEU A 44 12.39 9.75 -5.84
CA LEU A 44 11.24 10.21 -6.63
C LEU A 44 11.68 10.52 -8.08
N LYS A 45 12.24 9.51 -8.76
CA LYS A 45 12.66 9.57 -10.15
C LYS A 45 11.85 8.55 -10.95
N PHE A 46 11.20 8.99 -12.03
CA PHE A 46 10.48 8.06 -12.90
C PHE A 46 11.40 7.05 -13.61
N LYS A 47 12.67 7.43 -13.81
CA LYS A 47 13.67 6.50 -14.37
C LYS A 47 13.85 5.31 -13.42
N GLY A 48 13.73 4.10 -13.95
CA GLY A 48 13.84 2.86 -13.18
C GLY A 48 12.54 2.37 -12.54
N THR A 49 11.48 3.19 -12.49
CA THR A 49 10.18 2.77 -11.92
C THR A 49 9.61 1.55 -12.63
N TRP A 50 9.57 1.60 -13.96
CA TRP A 50 9.02 0.51 -14.76
C TRP A 50 9.82 -0.79 -14.64
N GLN A 51 11.14 -0.69 -14.58
CA GLN A 51 12.00 -1.84 -14.34
C GLN A 51 11.75 -2.45 -12.94
N GLY A 52 11.61 -1.61 -11.92
CA GLY A 52 11.26 -2.06 -10.57
C GLY A 52 9.90 -2.76 -10.51
N LEU A 53 8.88 -2.18 -11.15
CA LEU A 53 7.54 -2.78 -11.25
C LEU A 53 7.57 -4.12 -11.99
N LYS A 54 8.23 -4.21 -13.15
CA LYS A 54 8.36 -5.46 -13.90
C LYS A 54 9.10 -6.54 -13.10
N LYS A 55 10.18 -6.19 -12.41
CA LYS A 55 11.02 -7.15 -11.70
C LYS A 55 10.36 -7.69 -10.43
N TYR A 56 9.65 -6.83 -9.70
CA TYR A 56 9.16 -7.15 -8.35
C TYR A 56 7.64 -7.03 -8.17
N GLY A 57 6.92 -6.34 -9.08
CA GLY A 57 5.51 -6.02 -8.89
C GLY A 57 4.56 -7.20 -9.11
N LEU A 58 4.97 -8.24 -9.84
CA LEU A 58 4.10 -9.36 -10.18
C LEU A 58 3.50 -10.05 -8.94
N ALA A 59 4.30 -10.23 -7.88
CA ALA A 59 3.82 -10.84 -6.64
C ALA A 59 2.70 -10.00 -5.99
N GLY A 60 2.82 -8.65 -6.02
CA GLY A 60 1.78 -7.75 -5.55
C GLY A 60 0.49 -7.85 -6.39
N ILE A 61 0.61 -7.94 -7.70
CA ILE A 61 -0.55 -8.10 -8.60
C ILE A 61 -1.26 -9.44 -8.34
N ILE A 62 -0.51 -10.53 -8.14
CA ILE A 62 -1.10 -11.83 -7.77
C ILE A 62 -1.83 -11.70 -6.44
N ALA A 63 -1.22 -11.07 -5.42
CA ALA A 63 -1.85 -10.85 -4.13
C ALA A 63 -3.13 -10.01 -4.25
N LEU A 64 -3.13 -8.95 -5.07
CA LEU A 64 -4.33 -8.16 -5.38
C LEU A 64 -5.47 -9.03 -5.94
N ILE A 65 -5.18 -9.81 -6.98
CA ILE A 65 -6.19 -10.65 -7.66
C ILE A 65 -6.78 -11.66 -6.67
N VAL A 66 -5.91 -12.36 -5.92
CA VAL A 66 -6.35 -13.37 -4.94
C VAL A 66 -7.19 -12.72 -3.84
N SER A 67 -6.78 -11.56 -3.33
CA SER A 67 -7.50 -10.86 -2.26
C SER A 67 -8.83 -10.30 -2.73
N SER A 68 -8.88 -9.72 -3.94
CA SER A 68 -10.15 -9.24 -4.54
C SER A 68 -11.14 -10.38 -4.69
N PHE A 69 -10.68 -11.54 -5.17
CA PHE A 69 -11.52 -12.72 -5.33
C PHE A 69 -11.97 -13.30 -3.98
N ALA A 70 -11.09 -13.33 -2.97
CA ALA A 70 -11.43 -13.77 -1.63
C ALA A 70 -12.50 -12.88 -0.97
N PHE A 71 -12.39 -11.56 -1.11
CA PHE A 71 -13.42 -10.64 -0.63
C PHE A 71 -14.70 -10.76 -1.43
N TYR A 72 -14.61 -10.87 -2.76
CA TYR A 72 -15.78 -11.08 -3.60
C TYR A 72 -16.61 -12.30 -3.14
N ILE A 73 -15.97 -13.46 -2.92
CA ILE A 73 -16.66 -14.66 -2.46
C ILE A 73 -17.22 -14.47 -1.03
N GLY A 74 -16.41 -13.92 -0.13
CA GLY A 74 -16.78 -13.82 1.28
C GLY A 74 -17.89 -12.83 1.57
N LEU A 75 -18.08 -11.83 0.70
CA LEU A 75 -19.11 -10.80 0.84
C LEU A 75 -20.42 -11.11 0.11
N GLN A 76 -20.51 -12.26 -0.56
CA GLN A 76 -21.75 -12.71 -1.20
C GLN A 76 -22.81 -13.16 -0.18
N PRO A 77 -24.12 -12.92 -0.46
CA PRO A 77 -24.65 -12.08 -1.53
C PRO A 77 -24.43 -10.60 -1.26
N PHE A 78 -24.23 -9.82 -2.31
CA PHE A 78 -24.10 -8.36 -2.16
C PHE A 78 -25.47 -7.75 -1.78
N ASP A 79 -25.42 -6.84 -0.80
CA ASP A 79 -26.60 -6.13 -0.28
C ASP A 79 -26.72 -4.69 -0.80
N TYR A 80 -25.71 -4.22 -1.53
CA TYR A 80 -25.66 -2.92 -2.19
C TYR A 80 -25.06 -3.05 -3.59
N LEU A 81 -25.67 -2.36 -4.58
CA LEU A 81 -25.24 -2.43 -5.99
C LEU A 81 -25.03 -1.02 -6.54
N PRO A 82 -23.92 -0.34 -6.21
CA PRO A 82 -23.57 0.91 -6.85
C PRO A 82 -23.18 0.69 -8.31
N THR A 83 -23.14 1.76 -9.12
CA THR A 83 -22.60 1.69 -10.47
C THR A 83 -21.13 1.31 -10.42
N PHE A 84 -20.78 0.17 -10.98
CA PHE A 84 -19.43 -0.40 -10.91
C PHE A 84 -18.36 0.55 -11.43
N GLU A 85 -18.62 1.19 -12.58
CA GLU A 85 -17.70 2.14 -13.20
C GLU A 85 -17.46 3.36 -12.31
N LYS A 86 -18.52 3.91 -11.71
CA LYS A 86 -18.43 5.03 -10.76
C LYS A 86 -17.56 4.65 -9.56
N THR A 87 -17.83 3.48 -8.97
CA THR A 87 -17.07 2.95 -7.83
C THR A 87 -15.58 2.79 -8.13
N LEU A 88 -15.23 2.29 -9.33
CA LEU A 88 -13.83 2.15 -9.73
C LEU A 88 -13.14 3.51 -9.90
N ILE A 89 -13.82 4.49 -10.50
CA ILE A 89 -13.25 5.84 -10.70
C ILE A 89 -13.06 6.54 -9.36
N GLU A 90 -14.06 6.50 -8.48
CA GLU A 90 -13.99 7.10 -7.14
C GLU A 90 -12.90 6.43 -6.29
N GLY A 91 -12.81 5.10 -6.33
CA GLY A 91 -11.74 4.35 -5.68
C GLY A 91 -10.37 4.75 -6.21
N PHE A 92 -10.20 4.88 -7.52
CA PHE A 92 -8.94 5.30 -8.12
C PHE A 92 -8.52 6.70 -7.66
N ILE A 93 -9.45 7.66 -7.67
CA ILE A 93 -9.21 9.04 -7.20
C ILE A 93 -8.76 9.01 -5.73
N TYR A 94 -9.46 8.26 -4.89
CA TYR A 94 -9.15 8.14 -3.47
C TYR A 94 -7.79 7.49 -3.22
N TYR A 95 -7.52 6.34 -3.84
CA TYR A 95 -6.31 5.57 -3.61
C TYR A 95 -5.05 6.23 -4.14
N ILE A 96 -5.14 7.13 -5.15
CA ILE A 96 -4.01 7.99 -5.53
C ILE A 96 -3.54 8.81 -4.33
N GLY A 97 -4.47 9.45 -3.63
CA GLY A 97 -4.14 10.27 -2.46
C GLY A 97 -3.54 9.43 -1.34
N VAL A 98 -4.18 8.31 -1.01
CA VAL A 98 -3.75 7.37 0.05
C VAL A 98 -2.34 6.84 -0.24
N GLY A 99 -2.11 6.27 -1.44
CA GLY A 99 -0.81 5.68 -1.77
C GLY A 99 0.33 6.70 -1.77
N ILE A 100 0.08 7.94 -2.20
CA ILE A 100 1.10 9.00 -2.17
C ILE A 100 1.45 9.37 -0.72
N ILE A 101 0.46 9.71 0.11
CA ILE A 101 0.72 10.20 1.47
C ILE A 101 1.31 9.10 2.35
N GLU A 102 0.77 7.89 2.31
CA GLU A 102 1.24 6.81 3.17
C GLU A 102 2.66 6.35 2.81
N GLU A 103 3.00 6.28 1.53
CA GLU A 103 4.36 5.93 1.13
C GLU A 103 5.38 7.04 1.44
N LEU A 104 5.01 8.31 1.24
CA LEU A 104 5.87 9.43 1.64
C LEU A 104 6.10 9.44 3.15
N TYR A 105 5.06 9.23 3.94
CA TYR A 105 5.14 9.24 5.39
C TYR A 105 5.89 8.01 5.93
N VAL A 106 5.52 6.81 5.48
CA VAL A 106 6.07 5.57 6.04
C VAL A 106 7.45 5.27 5.47
N ARG A 107 7.62 5.29 4.15
CA ARG A 107 8.90 4.95 3.49
C ARG A 107 9.82 6.14 3.34
N GLY A 108 9.25 7.29 3.00
CA GLY A 108 10.01 8.52 2.88
C GLY A 108 10.52 9.06 4.22
N LEU A 109 9.71 9.03 5.27
CA LEU A 109 10.07 9.60 6.58
C LEU A 109 10.43 8.52 7.59
N ILE A 110 9.47 7.73 8.06
CA ILE A 110 9.65 6.82 9.21
C ILE A 110 10.77 5.82 8.95
N LEU A 111 10.74 5.11 7.82
CA LEU A 111 11.74 4.10 7.49
C LEU A 111 13.15 4.69 7.44
N ASN A 112 13.34 5.86 6.80
CA ASN A 112 14.65 6.48 6.70
C ASN A 112 15.15 7.02 8.06
N ILE A 113 14.25 7.49 8.94
CA ILE A 113 14.61 7.85 10.33
C ILE A 113 15.11 6.62 11.08
N ILE A 114 14.37 5.51 11.04
CA ILE A 114 14.75 4.28 11.73
C ILE A 114 16.08 3.76 11.21
N GLU A 115 16.28 3.74 9.89
CA GLU A 115 17.57 3.36 9.30
C GLU A 115 18.73 4.20 9.83
N LYS A 116 18.54 5.52 9.94
CA LYS A 116 19.54 6.44 10.50
C LYS A 116 19.80 6.16 11.99
N LEU A 117 18.78 5.84 12.77
CA LEU A 117 18.93 5.47 14.18
C LEU A 117 19.74 4.17 14.33
N PHE A 118 19.52 3.21 13.47
CA PHE A 118 20.23 1.92 13.45
C PHE A 118 21.50 1.89 12.60
N ARG A 119 22.01 3.04 12.14
CA ARG A 119 23.14 3.12 11.18
C ARG A 119 24.38 2.34 11.58
N ASN A 120 24.61 2.13 12.87
CA ASN A 120 25.76 1.35 13.38
C ASN A 120 25.49 -0.16 13.40
N SER A 121 24.27 -0.60 13.10
CA SER A 121 23.92 -2.02 13.01
C SER A 121 24.21 -2.56 11.61
N ARG A 122 24.79 -3.78 11.54
CA ARG A 122 24.96 -4.50 10.27
C ARG A 122 23.64 -4.70 9.52
N ASN A 123 22.52 -4.73 10.23
CA ASN A 123 21.19 -4.99 9.70
C ASN A 123 20.29 -3.74 9.75
N ALA A 124 20.85 -2.53 9.67
CA ALA A 124 20.11 -1.29 9.79
C ALA A 124 18.89 -1.20 8.85
N ILE A 125 19.08 -1.54 7.57
CA ILE A 125 18.02 -1.55 6.57
C ILE A 125 16.91 -2.56 6.93
N LEU A 126 17.28 -3.76 7.36
CA LEU A 126 16.33 -4.80 7.76
C LEU A 126 15.47 -4.32 8.93
N TRP A 127 16.10 -3.77 9.98
CA TRP A 127 15.39 -3.22 11.13
C TRP A 127 14.48 -2.05 10.72
N ALA A 128 14.95 -1.18 9.83
CA ALA A 128 14.15 -0.07 9.34
C ALA A 128 12.89 -0.55 8.60
N VAL A 129 13.02 -1.55 7.73
CA VAL A 129 11.87 -2.14 7.03
C VAL A 129 10.93 -2.83 8.00
N VAL A 130 11.41 -3.65 8.93
CA VAL A 130 10.56 -4.38 9.87
C VAL A 130 9.81 -3.43 10.80
N ILE A 131 10.53 -2.51 11.46
CA ILE A 131 9.92 -1.61 12.45
C ILE A 131 8.93 -0.66 11.78
N SER A 132 9.27 -0.07 10.62
CA SER A 132 8.35 0.82 9.90
C SER A 132 7.10 0.08 9.42
N SER A 133 7.22 -1.21 9.06
CA SER A 133 6.08 -2.04 8.66
C SER A 133 5.16 -2.38 9.84
N VAL A 134 5.73 -2.66 11.00
CA VAL A 134 4.94 -2.87 12.23
C VAL A 134 4.20 -1.59 12.63
N LEU A 135 4.88 -0.43 12.60
CA LEU A 135 4.25 0.86 12.88
C LEU A 135 3.14 1.17 11.88
N PHE A 136 3.35 0.87 10.60
CA PHE A 136 2.36 1.02 9.54
C PHE A 136 1.11 0.16 9.81
N GLY A 137 1.30 -1.12 10.15
CA GLY A 137 0.20 -2.01 10.51
C GLY A 137 -0.56 -1.53 11.75
N LEU A 138 0.15 -1.14 12.81
CA LEU A 138 -0.46 -0.63 14.04
C LEU A 138 -1.25 0.67 13.80
N GLY A 139 -0.79 1.54 12.89
CA GLY A 139 -1.53 2.74 12.49
C GLY A 139 -2.92 2.44 11.93
N HIS A 140 -3.12 1.27 11.33
CA HIS A 140 -4.41 0.85 10.76
C HIS A 140 -5.46 0.43 11.81
N VAL A 141 -5.06 0.27 13.10
CA VAL A 141 -6.01 0.05 14.20
C VAL A 141 -7.04 1.17 14.26
N PHE A 142 -6.59 2.43 14.11
CA PHE A 142 -7.47 3.59 14.20
C PHE A 142 -8.57 3.59 13.14
N GLY A 143 -8.25 3.18 11.90
CA GLY A 143 -9.22 3.05 10.81
C GLY A 143 -10.14 1.82 10.91
N ALA A 144 -9.87 0.92 11.85
CA ALA A 144 -10.68 -0.29 12.08
C ALA A 144 -11.43 -0.26 13.42
N LEU A 145 -11.41 0.87 14.14
CA LEU A 145 -12.16 1.03 15.38
C LEU A 145 -13.66 0.86 15.12
N GLY A 146 -14.32 0.09 15.99
CA GLY A 146 -15.74 -0.25 15.85
C GLY A 146 -16.00 -1.56 15.06
N SER A 147 -14.98 -2.12 14.42
CA SER A 147 -15.06 -3.46 13.82
C SER A 147 -14.80 -4.57 14.86
N SER A 148 -15.03 -5.84 14.48
CA SER A 148 -14.72 -6.99 15.34
C SER A 148 -13.23 -7.09 15.64
N PRO A 149 -12.84 -7.65 16.80
CA PRO A 149 -11.43 -7.86 17.12
C PRO A 149 -10.68 -8.67 16.06
N LEU A 150 -11.34 -9.65 15.45
CA LEU A 150 -10.78 -10.44 14.35
C LEU A 150 -10.45 -9.56 13.14
N THR A 151 -11.36 -8.65 12.77
CA THR A 151 -11.16 -7.69 11.69
C THR A 151 -9.96 -6.78 11.98
N ILE A 152 -9.86 -6.23 13.21
CA ILE A 152 -8.77 -5.35 13.61
C ILE A 152 -7.42 -6.08 13.53
N VAL A 153 -7.30 -7.25 14.17
CA VAL A 153 -6.06 -8.05 14.17
C VAL A 153 -5.67 -8.45 12.75
N SER A 154 -6.64 -8.87 11.95
CA SER A 154 -6.39 -9.25 10.55
C SER A 154 -5.91 -8.07 9.72
N LYS A 155 -6.53 -6.88 9.88
CA LYS A 155 -6.11 -5.64 9.21
C LYS A 155 -4.65 -5.31 9.53
N VAL A 156 -4.29 -5.32 10.80
CA VAL A 156 -2.91 -5.08 11.26
C VAL A 156 -1.95 -6.09 10.64
N THR A 157 -2.30 -7.38 10.70
CA THR A 157 -1.41 -8.45 10.23
C THR A 157 -1.12 -8.35 8.74
N TRP A 158 -2.14 -8.19 7.91
CA TRP A 158 -1.91 -8.10 6.47
C TRP A 158 -1.21 -6.79 6.08
N THR A 159 -1.51 -5.69 6.78
CA THR A 159 -0.86 -4.40 6.52
C THR A 159 0.62 -4.42 6.89
N ILE A 160 1.00 -5.18 7.94
CA ILE A 160 2.42 -5.47 8.22
C ILE A 160 3.06 -6.22 7.04
N GLY A 161 2.39 -7.24 6.50
CA GLY A 161 2.88 -7.99 5.34
C GLY A 161 3.09 -7.09 4.11
N LEU A 162 2.13 -6.22 3.80
CA LEU A 162 2.26 -5.19 2.78
C LEU A 162 3.43 -4.24 3.08
N GLY A 163 3.53 -3.81 4.33
CA GLY A 163 4.61 -2.94 4.80
C GLY A 163 5.99 -3.51 4.53
N LEU A 164 6.19 -4.77 4.87
CA LEU A 164 7.44 -5.51 4.63
C LEU A 164 7.77 -5.60 3.14
N TYR A 165 6.78 -5.90 2.31
CA TYR A 165 6.94 -5.98 0.87
C TYR A 165 7.31 -4.63 0.26
N TRP A 166 6.51 -3.59 0.47
CA TRP A 166 6.74 -2.26 -0.11
C TRP A 166 8.02 -1.59 0.42
N GLY A 167 8.31 -1.74 1.73
CA GLY A 167 9.54 -1.24 2.32
C GLY A 167 10.79 -1.91 1.73
N SER A 168 10.72 -3.22 1.49
CA SER A 168 11.80 -3.97 0.83
C SER A 168 11.99 -3.52 -0.62
N LEU A 169 10.90 -3.32 -1.37
CA LEU A 169 10.98 -2.82 -2.74
C LEU A 169 11.58 -1.42 -2.81
N TYR A 170 11.15 -0.53 -1.91
CA TYR A 170 11.73 0.81 -1.82
C TYR A 170 13.25 0.76 -1.63
N LYS A 171 13.73 -0.01 -0.67
CA LYS A 171 15.17 -0.12 -0.40
C LYS A 171 15.93 -0.83 -1.52
N LYS A 172 15.33 -1.83 -2.17
CA LYS A 172 15.96 -2.57 -3.26
C LYS A 172 16.04 -1.76 -4.56
N THR A 173 15.03 -0.93 -4.84
CA THR A 173 14.98 -0.13 -6.06
C THR A 173 15.52 1.29 -5.88
N ASN A 174 15.65 1.74 -4.63
CA ASN A 174 15.92 3.14 -4.28
C ASN A 174 14.98 4.12 -5.04
N ASN A 175 13.72 3.72 -5.19
CA ASN A 175 12.72 4.44 -5.96
C ASN A 175 11.36 4.33 -5.29
N LEU A 176 10.87 5.46 -4.76
CA LEU A 176 9.61 5.51 -4.01
C LEU A 176 8.38 5.38 -4.91
N TRP A 177 8.48 5.66 -6.23
CA TRP A 177 7.37 5.46 -7.15
C TRP A 177 6.96 4.00 -7.30
N VAL A 178 7.90 3.05 -7.08
CA VAL A 178 7.58 1.62 -7.18
C VAL A 178 6.55 1.21 -6.13
N PRO A 179 6.77 1.42 -4.81
CA PRO A 179 5.75 1.11 -3.81
C PRO A 179 4.52 2.03 -3.92
N ILE A 180 4.63 3.32 -4.28
CA ILE A 180 3.46 4.20 -4.46
C ILE A 180 2.50 3.60 -5.49
N ILE A 181 2.98 3.23 -6.68
CA ILE A 181 2.14 2.69 -7.74
C ILE A 181 1.53 1.35 -7.33
N LEU A 182 2.33 0.46 -6.72
CA LEU A 182 1.82 -0.82 -6.24
C LEU A 182 0.80 -0.65 -5.12
N HIS A 183 0.99 0.30 -4.21
CA HIS A 183 0.05 0.61 -3.15
C HIS A 183 -1.30 1.04 -3.73
N ILE A 184 -1.29 2.07 -4.59
CA ILE A 184 -2.50 2.54 -5.27
C ILE A 184 -3.26 1.39 -5.94
N VAL A 185 -2.55 0.54 -6.67
CA VAL A 185 -3.17 -0.58 -7.40
C VAL A 185 -3.67 -1.67 -6.45
N MET A 186 -2.91 -2.00 -5.40
CA MET A 186 -3.26 -3.09 -4.48
C MET A 186 -4.42 -2.73 -3.55
N ASP A 187 -4.67 -1.46 -3.27
CA ASP A 187 -5.82 -1.00 -2.49
C ASP A 187 -7.16 -1.35 -3.16
N PHE A 188 -7.16 -1.56 -4.48
CA PHE A 188 -8.36 -2.04 -5.18
C PHE A 188 -8.84 -3.43 -4.73
N CYS A 189 -8.06 -4.18 -3.94
CA CYS A 189 -8.56 -5.41 -3.34
C CYS A 189 -9.78 -5.17 -2.42
N GLY A 190 -9.94 -3.95 -1.90
CA GLY A 190 -11.07 -3.53 -1.07
C GLY A 190 -12.34 -3.16 -1.85
N VAL A 191 -12.30 -3.08 -3.18
CA VAL A 191 -13.48 -2.71 -4.00
C VAL A 191 -14.72 -3.56 -3.71
N PRO A 192 -14.65 -4.88 -3.45
CA PRO A 192 -15.83 -5.67 -3.11
C PRO A 192 -16.62 -5.15 -1.90
N PHE A 193 -15.99 -4.42 -0.97
CA PHE A 193 -16.68 -3.81 0.17
C PHE A 193 -17.64 -2.68 -0.23
N CYS A 194 -17.44 -2.06 -1.38
CA CYS A 194 -18.38 -1.06 -1.90
C CYS A 194 -19.76 -1.65 -2.24
N PHE A 195 -19.86 -2.98 -2.32
CA PHE A 195 -21.09 -3.71 -2.59
C PHE A 195 -21.71 -4.36 -1.34
N SER A 196 -21.22 -4.02 -0.15
CA SER A 196 -21.68 -4.57 1.12
C SER A 196 -21.77 -3.49 2.19
N THR A 197 -22.72 -3.64 3.10
CA THR A 197 -22.91 -2.75 4.26
C THR A 197 -22.09 -3.20 5.48
N THR A 198 -21.41 -4.35 5.41
CA THR A 198 -20.59 -4.84 6.52
C THR A 198 -19.27 -4.10 6.66
N ASN A 199 -18.89 -3.82 7.90
CA ASN A 199 -17.56 -3.31 8.26
C ASN A 199 -16.61 -4.41 8.73
N ASN A 200 -17.03 -5.67 8.70
CA ASN A 200 -16.24 -6.81 9.16
C ASN A 200 -15.73 -7.63 7.99
N TYR A 201 -14.53 -8.18 8.16
CA TYR A 201 -13.96 -9.07 7.16
C TYR A 201 -14.56 -10.47 7.30
N PRO A 202 -15.10 -11.06 6.21
CA PRO A 202 -15.61 -12.41 6.23
C PRO A 202 -14.51 -13.41 6.57
N THR A 203 -14.80 -14.37 7.46
CA THR A 203 -13.82 -15.37 7.90
C THR A 203 -13.23 -16.16 6.73
N ILE A 204 -14.06 -16.52 5.75
CA ILE A 204 -13.61 -17.22 4.55
C ILE A 204 -12.58 -16.41 3.75
N SER A 205 -12.76 -15.11 3.66
CA SER A 205 -11.80 -14.22 3.01
C SER A 205 -10.47 -14.18 3.77
N LEU A 206 -10.54 -14.12 5.11
CA LEU A 206 -9.35 -14.03 5.97
C LEU A 206 -8.47 -15.29 5.90
N ILE A 207 -9.07 -16.47 5.77
CA ILE A 207 -8.33 -17.74 5.59
C ILE A 207 -7.42 -17.69 4.36
N ILE A 208 -7.84 -16.97 3.31
CA ILE A 208 -7.07 -16.81 2.08
C ILE A 208 -6.11 -15.63 2.17
N ILE A 209 -6.60 -14.49 2.62
CA ILE A 209 -5.88 -13.21 2.56
C ILE A 209 -4.68 -13.18 3.52
N LEU A 210 -4.84 -13.65 4.75
CA LEU A 210 -3.76 -13.60 5.73
C LEU A 210 -2.50 -14.37 5.28
N PRO A 211 -2.59 -15.65 4.83
CA PRO A 211 -1.43 -16.34 4.28
C PRO A 211 -0.81 -15.63 3.08
N VAL A 212 -1.63 -15.08 2.17
CA VAL A 212 -1.14 -14.37 0.98
C VAL A 212 -0.27 -13.19 1.36
N TYR A 213 -0.73 -12.34 2.29
CA TYR A 213 0.05 -11.15 2.68
C TYR A 213 1.22 -11.46 3.60
N ILE A 214 1.13 -12.50 4.43
CA ILE A 214 2.29 -13.00 5.19
C ILE A 214 3.37 -13.49 4.21
N LEU A 215 3.01 -14.31 3.23
CA LEU A 215 3.94 -14.81 2.22
C LEU A 215 4.51 -13.67 1.37
N LEU A 216 3.71 -12.66 1.03
CA LEU A 216 4.16 -11.48 0.31
C LEU A 216 5.22 -10.69 1.12
N GLY A 217 4.99 -10.53 2.43
CA GLY A 217 5.95 -9.90 3.34
C GLY A 217 7.26 -10.70 3.44
N VAL A 218 7.18 -12.02 3.57
CA VAL A 218 8.35 -12.92 3.57
C VAL A 218 9.11 -12.82 2.23
N TYR A 219 8.39 -12.81 1.11
CA TYR A 219 8.99 -12.60 -0.21
C TYR A 219 9.71 -11.25 -0.29
N GLY A 220 9.10 -10.17 0.19
CA GLY A 220 9.72 -8.85 0.27
C GLY A 220 11.03 -8.90 1.04
N LEU A 221 11.05 -9.49 2.24
CA LEU A 221 12.27 -9.65 3.03
C LEU A 221 13.32 -10.51 2.30
N SER A 222 12.91 -11.57 1.60
CA SER A 222 13.81 -12.41 0.82
C SER A 222 14.52 -11.63 -0.29
N ILE A 223 13.79 -10.73 -0.98
CA ILE A 223 14.36 -9.82 -1.98
C ILE A 223 15.40 -8.88 -1.34
N LEU A 224 15.08 -8.35 -0.16
CA LEU A 224 15.95 -7.41 0.55
C LEU A 224 17.27 -8.06 0.97
N ILE A 225 17.21 -9.29 1.51
CA ILE A 225 18.36 -10.00 2.06
C ILE A 225 19.22 -10.60 0.94
N LYS A 226 18.61 -10.94 -0.19
CA LYS A 226 19.33 -11.58 -1.31
C LYS A 226 20.38 -10.61 -1.87
N LYS A 227 21.68 -10.96 -1.71
CA LYS A 227 22.76 -10.24 -2.39
C LYS A 227 22.53 -10.35 -3.90
N GLU A 228 22.53 -9.21 -4.60
CA GLU A 228 22.63 -9.28 -6.05
C GLU A 228 23.98 -9.91 -6.37
N ALA A 229 23.99 -10.99 -7.15
CA ALA A 229 25.20 -11.39 -7.84
C ALA A 229 25.60 -10.17 -8.68
N HIS A 230 26.74 -9.57 -8.39
CA HIS A 230 27.30 -8.52 -9.21
C HIS A 230 27.46 -9.13 -10.61
N LEU A 231 26.56 -8.77 -11.51
CA LEU A 231 26.82 -8.83 -12.93
C LEU A 231 27.83 -7.70 -13.18
N GLU A 232 29.12 -8.03 -13.02
CA GLU A 232 30.18 -7.25 -13.63
C GLU A 232 29.93 -7.31 -15.15
N LEU A 233 29.37 -6.23 -15.68
CA LEU A 233 29.37 -5.91 -17.11
C LEU A 233 30.09 -4.60 -17.32
#